data_55888da502bdafe66981ce71e4e8d509
#
_entry.id   55888da502bdafe66981ce71e4e8d509
#
_cell.length_a   1.000
_cell.length_b   1.000
_cell.length_c   1.000
_cell.angle_alpha   90.00
_cell.angle_beta   90.00
_cell.angle_gamma   90.00
#
_symmetry.space_group_name_H-M   'P 1'
#
loop_
_entity.id
_entity.type
_entity.pdbx_description
1 polymer ?
#
loop_
_entity_poly.entity_id
_entity_poly.type
_entity_poly.pdbx_seq_one_letter_code
_entity_poly.pdbx_strand_id
1 'polypeptide(L)'
;MSVNIKTLNAFIATVILAVGILSCKDDSGNNIPEANYEVTIENVSESYPILKSDVFAVPVGATDPAPIGPGGAYEFEFTAPEGSRLSLATMFVQSNDWIYSFGEDGIALYNEDGTKVTGDVTSQLDLYDVGTEEDQEPGTGSNQAPRQSGTDTGSVDDNENVRLVDDMELPSNDEVISVTLTSTSKYGFKVRIENVSTSNTLQTSEGGKPVPLSPGVWLVHPASQNALLFTVGAPDYGEGLEAIAEDGMPDELAGNLSDKTGLTVPLSPGTFAIYEGMNPLFQEGESSSANGLEKLAEDGIIDMLVSFLSSESNVSARGGFAKPVGAGQAGPLLPGDQYKFTFTARQGDKLTFATMYVQSNDLFYSPVEDGVPLFSGSEPISGDITDQVRLWDAGTEENEEPGVGGNQPLRQTEPDTGPEDPNTNVRLVNDQYNYGNTSDRIKITIQQVMN
;
A
#
# COMPACT_ATOMS: atom_id res chain seq x y z
N MET A 1 3.76 59.81 26.10
CA MET A 1 3.34 61.01 25.35
C MET A 1 2.60 60.57 24.13
N SER A 2 1.30 60.90 24.11
CA SER A 2 0.34 60.64 23.07
C SER A 2 0.64 61.42 21.79
N VAL A 3 0.21 60.94 20.67
CA VAL A 3 -0.67 61.65 19.74
C VAL A 3 -1.33 60.63 18.75
N ASN A 4 -2.63 60.69 18.79
CA ASN A 4 -3.60 60.07 17.90
C ASN A 4 -3.79 60.95 16.66
N ILE A 5 -3.80 60.41 15.45
CA ILE A 5 -4.40 61.06 14.29
C ILE A 5 -5.20 60.07 13.48
N LYS A 6 -6.53 60.23 13.51
CA LYS A 6 -7.49 59.67 12.60
C LYS A 6 -7.47 60.47 11.28
N THR A 7 -7.44 59.79 10.14
CA THR A 7 -7.81 60.37 8.85
C THR A 7 -8.72 59.46 8.07
N LEU A 8 -9.78 60.05 7.73
CA LEU A 8 -11.00 59.77 7.01
C LEU A 8 -10.71 59.42 5.55
N ASN A 9 -11.12 58.25 5.09
CA ASN A 9 -11.09 57.87 3.68
C ASN A 9 -12.45 58.10 3.03
N ALA A 10 -12.46 59.00 2.04
CA ALA A 10 -13.59 59.26 1.16
C ALA A 10 -13.67 58.24 0.05
N PHE A 11 -14.84 57.63 -0.12
CA PHE A 11 -15.20 56.83 -1.27
C PHE A 11 -15.43 57.70 -2.48
N ILE A 12 -14.67 57.47 -3.58
CA ILE A 12 -14.98 57.98 -4.89
C ILE A 12 -15.48 56.79 -5.72
N ALA A 13 -16.77 56.76 -5.95
CA ALA A 13 -17.39 55.81 -6.89
C ALA A 13 -17.29 56.39 -8.32
N THR A 14 -16.44 55.81 -9.15
CA THR A 14 -16.39 56.17 -10.57
C THR A 14 -17.35 55.25 -11.34
N VAL A 15 -18.46 55.81 -11.80
CA VAL A 15 -19.39 55.17 -12.74
C VAL A 15 -18.80 55.29 -14.13
N ILE A 16 -18.34 54.18 -14.70
CA ILE A 16 -17.96 54.10 -16.09
C ILE A 16 -19.23 53.64 -16.88
N LEU A 17 -19.79 54.62 -17.62
CA LEU A 17 -20.88 54.37 -18.55
C LEU A 17 -20.29 53.78 -19.85
N ALA A 18 -20.39 52.45 -20.02
CA ALA A 18 -20.01 51.79 -21.25
C ALA A 18 -21.14 51.97 -22.27
N VAL A 19 -20.89 52.80 -23.28
CA VAL A 19 -21.76 52.88 -24.45
C VAL A 19 -21.52 51.66 -25.33
N GLY A 20 -22.46 50.73 -25.30
CA GLY A 20 -22.47 49.58 -26.20
C GLY A 20 -22.75 50.00 -27.62
N ILE A 21 -21.79 49.84 -28.48
CA ILE A 21 -22.01 49.88 -29.93
C ILE A 21 -22.53 48.50 -30.34
N LEU A 22 -23.82 48.36 -30.55
CA LEU A 22 -24.40 47.18 -31.22
C LEU A 22 -23.92 47.23 -32.70
N SER A 23 -22.89 46.44 -32.95
CA SER A 23 -22.58 46.03 -34.35
C SER A 23 -23.33 44.73 -34.58
N CYS A 24 -24.50 44.82 -35.24
CA CYS A 24 -25.10 43.68 -35.89
C CYS A 24 -24.21 43.25 -37.05
N LYS A 25 -23.42 42.19 -36.84
CA LYS A 25 -22.97 41.34 -37.93
C LYS A 25 -23.88 40.13 -37.95
N ASP A 26 -24.68 40.02 -38.98
CA ASP A 26 -25.27 38.77 -39.43
C ASP A 26 -24.13 37.83 -39.85
N ASP A 27 -23.69 37.01 -38.92
CA ASP A 27 -22.87 35.83 -39.19
C ASP A 27 -23.72 34.62 -38.84
N SER A 28 -24.40 34.07 -39.81
CA SER A 28 -25.04 32.76 -39.75
C SER A 28 -23.99 31.66 -39.89
N GLY A 29 -22.91 31.79 -39.16
CA GLY A 29 -21.96 30.74 -38.86
C GLY A 29 -22.46 29.97 -37.65
N ASN A 30 -22.66 28.68 -37.86
CA ASN A 30 -22.94 27.73 -36.78
C ASN A 30 -21.79 27.82 -35.76
N ASN A 31 -21.94 28.65 -34.72
CA ASN A 31 -20.89 28.84 -33.73
C ASN A 31 -20.95 27.63 -32.76
N ILE A 32 -20.19 26.59 -33.09
CA ILE A 32 -20.08 25.39 -32.24
C ILE A 32 -19.50 25.85 -30.88
N PRO A 33 -20.20 25.60 -29.76
CA PRO A 33 -19.69 25.95 -28.43
C PRO A 33 -18.28 25.37 -28.19
N GLU A 34 -17.40 26.23 -27.68
CA GLU A 34 -16.00 25.86 -27.32
C GLU A 34 -15.72 26.28 -25.88
N ALA A 35 -14.98 25.48 -25.15
CA ALA A 35 -14.59 25.75 -23.78
C ALA A 35 -13.16 25.28 -23.49
N ASN A 36 -12.50 25.98 -22.54
CA ASN A 36 -11.23 25.54 -21.99
C ASN A 36 -11.47 24.75 -20.70
N TYR A 37 -10.68 23.70 -20.52
CA TYR A 37 -10.78 22.79 -19.39
C TYR A 37 -9.45 22.62 -18.70
N GLU A 38 -9.50 22.43 -17.37
CA GLU A 38 -8.44 21.84 -16.57
C GLU A 38 -8.96 20.50 -16.03
N VAL A 39 -8.16 19.46 -16.19
CA VAL A 39 -8.39 18.17 -15.53
C VAL A 39 -7.35 17.99 -14.46
N THR A 40 -7.80 17.55 -13.30
CA THR A 40 -6.97 17.10 -12.19
C THR A 40 -7.15 15.60 -12.02
N ILE A 41 -6.06 14.86 -12.03
CA ILE A 41 -5.98 13.44 -11.66
C ILE A 41 -5.28 13.38 -10.30
N GLU A 42 -5.96 12.89 -9.28
CA GLU A 42 -5.45 12.76 -7.92
C GLU A 42 -5.30 11.28 -7.55
N ASN A 43 -4.17 10.90 -6.99
CA ASN A 43 -4.00 9.61 -6.35
C ASN A 43 -4.55 9.71 -4.92
N VAL A 44 -5.73 9.15 -4.68
CA VAL A 44 -6.41 9.17 -3.38
C VAL A 44 -6.17 7.90 -2.57
N SER A 45 -5.29 7.01 -3.04
CA SER A 45 -4.92 5.82 -2.27
C SER A 45 -4.14 6.19 -1.01
N GLU A 46 -4.06 5.26 -0.08
CA GLU A 46 -3.27 5.40 1.14
C GLU A 46 -1.86 4.83 0.97
N SER A 47 -0.93 5.30 1.81
CA SER A 47 0.41 4.72 1.94
C SER A 47 0.47 3.80 3.14
N TYR A 48 0.95 2.57 2.93
CA TYR A 48 1.03 1.56 3.96
C TYR A 48 2.49 1.13 4.19
N PRO A 49 2.97 1.12 5.45
CA PRO A 49 4.29 0.60 5.79
C PRO A 49 4.35 -0.93 5.82
N ILE A 50 3.21 -1.60 5.95
CA ILE A 50 3.07 -3.05 6.06
C ILE A 50 2.34 -3.59 4.84
N LEU A 51 2.89 -4.64 4.23
CA LEU A 51 2.28 -5.30 3.07
C LEU A 51 1.20 -6.29 3.48
N LYS A 52 1.48 -7.08 4.53
CA LYS A 52 0.58 -8.11 5.08
C LYS A 52 0.82 -8.25 6.57
N SER A 53 -0.23 -8.46 7.34
CA SER A 53 -0.16 -8.82 8.77
C SER A 53 -1.33 -9.69 9.13
N ASP A 54 -1.14 -10.52 10.15
CA ASP A 54 -2.21 -11.31 10.75
C ASP A 54 -1.73 -11.89 12.09
N VAL A 55 -2.59 -12.65 12.74
CA VAL A 55 -2.29 -13.41 13.94
C VAL A 55 -1.94 -14.86 13.64
N PHE A 56 -1.15 -15.49 14.49
CA PHE A 56 -1.07 -16.93 14.61
C PHE A 56 -1.53 -17.31 16.03
N ALA A 57 -2.66 -17.98 16.13
CA ALA A 57 -3.29 -18.27 17.42
C ALA A 57 -3.78 -19.70 17.57
N VAL A 58 -4.07 -20.39 16.45
CA VAL A 58 -4.64 -21.74 16.47
C VAL A 58 -3.52 -22.75 16.26
N PRO A 59 -3.24 -23.62 17.26
CA PRO A 59 -2.22 -24.65 17.13
C PRO A 59 -2.54 -25.62 15.99
N VAL A 60 -1.51 -26.17 15.34
CA VAL A 60 -1.66 -27.17 14.30
C VAL A 60 -2.45 -28.37 14.81
N GLY A 61 -3.57 -28.69 14.12
CA GLY A 61 -4.48 -29.78 14.51
C GLY A 61 -5.53 -29.41 15.56
N ALA A 62 -5.54 -28.16 16.06
CA ALA A 62 -6.61 -27.60 16.90
C ALA A 62 -7.65 -26.82 16.09
N THR A 63 -8.74 -26.43 16.74
CA THR A 63 -9.81 -25.58 16.16
C THR A 63 -9.95 -24.23 16.85
N ASP A 64 -9.40 -24.11 18.05
CA ASP A 64 -9.55 -22.93 18.90
C ASP A 64 -8.17 -22.32 19.21
N PRO A 65 -8.08 -20.99 19.38
CA PRO A 65 -6.86 -20.33 19.84
C PRO A 65 -6.39 -20.88 21.19
N ALA A 66 -5.10 -21.13 21.30
CA ALA A 66 -4.47 -21.57 22.54
C ALA A 66 -2.95 -21.39 22.49
N PRO A 67 -2.26 -21.22 23.63
CA PRO A 67 -0.82 -21.36 23.73
C PRO A 67 -0.34 -22.75 23.30
N ILE A 68 0.88 -22.84 22.76
CA ILE A 68 1.51 -24.12 22.43
C ILE A 68 2.53 -24.51 23.50
N GLY A 69 2.35 -25.72 24.05
CA GLY A 69 3.34 -26.38 24.90
C GLY A 69 4.31 -27.25 24.10
N PRO A 70 5.17 -28.05 24.78
CA PRO A 70 6.16 -28.91 24.13
C PRO A 70 5.59 -29.76 22.99
N GLY A 71 6.19 -29.67 21.80
CA GLY A 71 5.78 -30.37 20.58
C GLY A 71 4.58 -29.77 19.85
N GLY A 72 3.97 -28.71 20.39
CA GLY A 72 2.94 -27.92 19.68
C GLY A 72 3.55 -26.99 18.65
N ALA A 73 2.77 -26.56 17.64
CA ALA A 73 3.23 -25.64 16.64
C ALA A 73 2.11 -24.73 16.14
N TYR A 74 2.48 -23.53 15.66
CA TYR A 74 1.66 -22.67 14.79
C TYR A 74 2.19 -22.74 13.37
N GLU A 75 1.30 -22.61 12.41
CA GLU A 75 1.64 -22.44 10.98
C GLU A 75 0.80 -21.34 10.34
N PHE A 76 1.43 -20.56 9.48
CA PHE A 76 0.75 -19.57 8.64
C PHE A 76 1.45 -19.42 7.29
N GLU A 77 0.70 -18.93 6.30
CA GLU A 77 1.19 -18.76 4.92
C GLU A 77 0.93 -17.34 4.44
N PHE A 78 1.84 -16.84 3.60
CA PHE A 78 1.69 -15.55 2.94
C PHE A 78 2.47 -15.52 1.63
N THR A 79 2.21 -14.51 0.81
CA THR A 79 3.03 -14.16 -0.36
C THR A 79 3.76 -12.86 -0.07
N ALA A 80 5.00 -12.76 -0.57
CA ALA A 80 5.86 -11.59 -0.40
C ALA A 80 6.72 -11.36 -1.66
N PRO A 81 6.91 -10.10 -2.10
CA PRO A 81 7.84 -9.77 -3.16
C PRO A 81 9.29 -9.80 -2.67
N GLU A 82 10.24 -9.80 -3.62
CA GLU A 82 11.66 -9.59 -3.29
C GLU A 82 11.87 -8.26 -2.54
N GLY A 83 12.84 -8.25 -1.63
CA GLY A 83 13.10 -7.11 -0.77
C GLY A 83 12.18 -6.99 0.43
N SER A 84 11.32 -7.98 0.69
CA SER A 84 10.48 -8.04 1.88
C SER A 84 11.19 -8.68 3.06
N ARG A 85 10.74 -8.30 4.26
CA ARG A 85 11.16 -8.84 5.55
C ARG A 85 9.96 -9.37 6.32
N LEU A 86 10.20 -10.32 7.23
CA LEU A 86 9.22 -10.87 8.16
C LEU A 86 9.58 -10.43 9.57
N SER A 87 8.63 -9.85 10.29
CA SER A 87 8.68 -9.65 11.74
C SER A 87 7.58 -10.46 12.42
N LEU A 88 7.80 -10.85 13.65
CA LEU A 88 6.82 -11.53 14.49
C LEU A 88 7.06 -11.22 15.96
N ALA A 89 6.03 -11.43 16.79
CA ALA A 89 6.13 -11.42 18.24
C ALA A 89 5.27 -12.53 18.85
N THR A 90 5.83 -13.27 19.81
CA THR A 90 5.15 -14.27 20.65
C THR A 90 5.77 -14.28 22.03
N MET A 91 4.95 -14.44 23.08
CA MET A 91 5.40 -14.39 24.46
C MET A 91 6.17 -15.65 24.87
N PHE A 92 7.24 -15.46 25.65
CA PHE A 92 7.84 -16.49 26.51
C PHE A 92 6.98 -16.60 27.77
N VAL A 93 6.01 -17.53 27.79
CA VAL A 93 4.91 -17.55 28.79
C VAL A 93 5.36 -17.73 30.25
N GLN A 94 6.61 -18.04 30.54
CA GLN A 94 7.15 -18.14 31.88
C GLN A 94 7.86 -16.86 32.35
N SER A 95 7.61 -15.73 31.70
CA SER A 95 8.13 -14.41 32.07
C SER A 95 7.00 -13.45 32.45
N ASN A 96 7.36 -12.25 32.88
CA ASN A 96 6.42 -11.17 33.07
C ASN A 96 6.00 -10.57 31.72
N ASP A 97 6.97 -10.11 30.92
CA ASP A 97 6.73 -9.36 29.67
C ASP A 97 7.77 -9.63 28.58
N TRP A 98 8.25 -10.87 28.44
CA TRP A 98 9.23 -11.22 27.42
C TRP A 98 8.63 -11.79 26.15
N ILE A 99 9.18 -11.37 25.02
CA ILE A 99 8.78 -11.84 23.70
C ILE A 99 9.95 -12.39 22.88
N TYR A 100 9.68 -13.40 22.07
CA TYR A 100 10.53 -13.77 20.95
C TYR A 100 10.19 -12.91 19.73
N SER A 101 11.22 -12.34 19.11
CA SER A 101 11.11 -11.55 17.87
C SER A 101 12.38 -11.63 17.05
N PHE A 102 12.28 -11.29 15.75
CA PHE A 102 13.42 -11.11 14.85
C PHE A 102 14.07 -9.72 14.95
N GLY A 103 13.85 -8.99 16.06
CA GLY A 103 14.35 -7.63 16.25
C GLY A 103 13.56 -6.58 15.49
N GLU A 104 14.07 -5.33 15.50
CA GLU A 104 13.41 -4.17 14.90
C GLU A 104 13.24 -4.31 13.39
N ASP A 105 14.24 -4.88 12.72
CA ASP A 105 14.26 -4.97 11.26
C ASP A 105 13.50 -6.17 10.70
N GLY A 106 13.19 -7.19 11.53
CA GLY A 106 12.73 -8.48 11.05
C GLY A 106 13.81 -9.23 10.25
N ILE A 107 13.48 -10.39 9.67
CA ILE A 107 14.40 -11.17 8.82
C ILE A 107 14.11 -10.97 7.33
N ALA A 108 15.16 -10.99 6.50
CA ALA A 108 15.00 -10.96 5.06
C ALA A 108 14.32 -12.26 4.57
N LEU A 109 13.35 -12.14 3.67
CA LEU A 109 12.69 -13.26 3.03
C LEU A 109 13.39 -13.75 1.76
N TYR A 110 14.29 -12.93 1.23
CA TYR A 110 15.09 -13.22 0.04
C TYR A 110 16.56 -12.90 0.29
N ASN A 111 17.43 -13.70 -0.27
CA ASN A 111 18.87 -13.45 -0.35
C ASN A 111 19.16 -12.33 -1.35
N GLU A 112 20.39 -11.81 -1.35
CA GLU A 112 20.84 -10.77 -2.30
C GLU A 112 20.76 -11.18 -3.78
N ASP A 113 20.76 -12.49 -4.06
CA ASP A 113 20.63 -13.04 -5.40
C ASP A 113 19.17 -13.29 -5.84
N GLY A 114 18.18 -12.83 -5.05
CA GLY A 114 16.76 -13.03 -5.31
C GLY A 114 16.22 -14.42 -4.95
N THR A 115 17.06 -15.33 -4.46
CA THR A 115 16.59 -16.64 -3.99
C THR A 115 15.90 -16.51 -2.63
N LYS A 116 14.86 -17.32 -2.40
CA LYS A 116 14.15 -17.32 -1.12
C LYS A 116 15.00 -17.85 0.03
N VAL A 117 14.89 -17.21 1.17
CA VAL A 117 15.36 -17.75 2.45
C VAL A 117 14.42 -18.88 2.86
N THR A 118 14.96 -20.08 3.08
CA THR A 118 14.22 -21.27 3.51
C THR A 118 15.04 -22.09 4.51
N GLY A 119 14.36 -22.94 5.27
CA GLY A 119 14.96 -23.75 6.31
C GLY A 119 14.80 -23.13 7.69
N ASP A 120 15.65 -23.54 8.59
CA ASP A 120 15.67 -23.08 9.98
C ASP A 120 16.25 -21.64 10.07
N VAL A 121 15.47 -20.74 10.65
CA VAL A 121 15.84 -19.34 10.89
C VAL A 121 15.85 -18.99 12.39
N THR A 122 15.79 -20.00 13.25
CA THR A 122 15.72 -19.85 14.72
C THR A 122 16.87 -19.01 15.27
N SER A 123 18.07 -19.14 14.70
CA SER A 123 19.25 -18.39 15.15
C SER A 123 19.18 -16.87 14.89
N GLN A 124 18.14 -16.41 14.19
CA GLN A 124 17.87 -14.97 13.96
C GLN A 124 16.84 -14.41 14.96
N LEU A 125 16.25 -15.27 15.81
CA LEU A 125 15.38 -14.84 16.90
C LEU A 125 16.21 -14.44 18.12
N ASP A 126 15.77 -13.36 18.76
CA ASP A 126 16.22 -12.97 20.08
C ASP A 126 15.04 -12.89 21.06
N LEU A 127 15.34 -12.98 22.35
CA LEU A 127 14.40 -12.77 23.43
C LEU A 127 14.52 -11.32 23.91
N TYR A 128 13.40 -10.61 23.88
CA TYR A 128 13.31 -9.20 24.30
C TYR A 128 12.41 -9.09 25.52
N ASP A 129 12.84 -8.27 26.45
CA ASP A 129 12.05 -7.73 27.55
C ASP A 129 11.40 -6.44 27.05
N VAL A 130 10.08 -6.33 27.18
CA VAL A 130 9.32 -5.17 26.67
C VAL A 130 9.41 -3.99 27.64
N GLY A 131 9.77 -4.22 28.90
CA GLY A 131 9.98 -3.19 29.92
C GLY A 131 8.68 -2.68 30.52
N THR A 132 7.64 -3.46 30.52
CA THR A 132 6.33 -3.06 31.05
C THR A 132 6.11 -3.55 32.47
N GLU A 133 6.57 -4.75 32.83
CA GLU A 133 6.50 -5.31 34.20
C GLU A 133 7.89 -5.63 34.77
N GLU A 134 8.05 -5.39 36.09
CA GLU A 134 9.25 -5.78 36.83
C GLU A 134 9.46 -7.32 36.80
N ASP A 135 10.65 -7.74 36.38
CA ASP A 135 11.01 -9.14 36.23
C ASP A 135 10.99 -9.91 37.53
N GLN A 136 10.30 -11.04 37.55
CA GLN A 136 10.36 -12.06 38.58
C GLN A 136 11.18 -13.26 38.07
N GLU A 137 11.60 -14.16 38.97
CA GLU A 137 12.26 -15.41 38.55
C GLU A 137 11.38 -16.13 37.52
N PRO A 138 11.89 -16.34 36.27
CA PRO A 138 11.12 -17.00 35.23
C PRO A 138 10.60 -18.38 35.65
N GLY A 139 9.33 -18.64 35.41
CA GLY A 139 8.68 -19.89 35.75
C GLY A 139 8.16 -20.01 37.17
N THR A 140 8.41 -19.05 38.06
CA THR A 140 7.94 -19.09 39.46
C THR A 140 7.19 -17.85 39.89
N GLY A 141 7.40 -16.73 39.22
CA GLY A 141 6.77 -15.45 39.53
C GLY A 141 5.23 -15.51 39.51
N SER A 142 4.60 -14.85 40.50
CA SER A 142 3.13 -14.84 40.65
C SER A 142 2.40 -13.99 39.65
N ASN A 143 3.09 -13.01 39.03
CA ASN A 143 2.53 -12.11 38.00
C ASN A 143 2.82 -12.59 36.57
N GLN A 144 3.39 -13.77 36.39
CA GLN A 144 3.64 -14.38 35.08
C GLN A 144 2.40 -15.13 34.58
N ALA A 145 2.13 -15.09 33.29
CA ALA A 145 0.92 -15.53 32.62
C ALA A 145 0.26 -16.83 33.17
N PRO A 146 0.91 -17.96 33.42
CA PRO A 146 0.18 -19.13 33.91
C PRO A 146 -0.30 -19.01 35.36
N ARG A 147 0.19 -18.02 36.11
CA ARG A 147 -0.02 -17.87 37.57
C ARG A 147 -0.66 -16.55 37.96
N GLN A 148 -0.61 -15.53 37.11
CA GLN A 148 -1.18 -14.21 37.38
C GLN A 148 -2.69 -14.28 37.65
N SER A 149 -3.20 -13.36 38.46
CA SER A 149 -4.62 -13.31 38.84
C SER A 149 -5.53 -12.59 37.83
N GLY A 150 -4.96 -11.95 36.86
CA GLY A 150 -5.63 -11.17 35.80
C GLY A 150 -4.61 -10.57 34.87
N THR A 151 -5.03 -9.79 33.90
CA THR A 151 -4.17 -9.01 33.01
C THR A 151 -3.52 -7.84 33.75
N ASP A 152 -2.31 -7.42 33.32
CA ASP A 152 -1.59 -6.25 33.84
C ASP A 152 -1.57 -6.24 35.39
N THR A 153 -0.96 -7.24 35.97
CA THR A 153 -0.96 -7.44 37.46
C THR A 153 0.40 -7.22 38.10
N GLY A 154 1.47 -7.07 37.36
CA GLY A 154 2.81 -6.83 37.87
C GLY A 154 3.05 -5.40 38.32
N SER A 155 4.23 -5.18 38.90
CA SER A 155 4.73 -3.82 39.15
C SER A 155 5.35 -3.29 37.84
N VAL A 156 5.18 -2.00 37.55
CA VAL A 156 5.84 -1.36 36.42
C VAL A 156 7.36 -1.46 36.58
N ASP A 157 8.07 -1.80 35.49
CA ASP A 157 9.54 -1.86 35.51
C ASP A 157 10.13 -0.43 35.60
N ASP A 158 11.19 -0.30 36.41
CA ASP A 158 11.96 0.96 36.51
C ASP A 158 12.65 1.34 35.18
N ASN A 159 12.90 0.37 34.28
CA ASN A 159 13.45 0.57 32.93
C ASN A 159 12.41 0.23 31.86
N GLU A 160 11.54 1.16 31.57
CA GLU A 160 10.43 1.03 30.61
C GLU A 160 10.87 0.82 29.13
N ASN A 161 12.16 0.57 28.85
CA ASN A 161 12.67 0.43 27.48
C ASN A 161 12.76 -1.02 27.05
N VAL A 162 12.34 -1.30 25.83
CA VAL A 162 12.54 -2.61 25.19
C VAL A 162 14.04 -2.91 25.08
N ARG A 163 14.46 -4.11 25.52
CA ARG A 163 15.85 -4.53 25.59
C ARG A 163 16.02 -6.03 25.37
N LEU A 164 17.23 -6.46 25.03
CA LEU A 164 17.57 -7.89 25.04
C LEU A 164 17.56 -8.43 26.47
N VAL A 165 17.05 -9.64 26.64
CA VAL A 165 17.19 -10.38 27.91
C VAL A 165 18.56 -11.04 27.89
N ASP A 166 19.54 -10.50 28.69
CA ASP A 166 20.91 -10.97 28.73
C ASP A 166 21.47 -11.12 30.16
N ASP A 167 20.69 -10.82 31.18
CA ASP A 167 21.09 -10.76 32.59
C ASP A 167 20.70 -12.00 33.44
N MET A 168 20.03 -12.99 32.82
CA MET A 168 19.56 -14.21 33.50
C MET A 168 20.12 -15.48 32.84
N GLU A 169 20.26 -16.53 33.65
CA GLU A 169 20.61 -17.88 33.15
C GLU A 169 19.36 -18.55 32.54
N LEU A 170 19.21 -18.48 31.22
CA LEU A 170 18.07 -19.00 30.46
C LEU A 170 18.52 -20.13 29.53
N PRO A 171 17.58 -21.02 29.13
CA PRO A 171 17.84 -21.92 28.01
C PRO A 171 18.11 -21.11 26.71
N SER A 172 18.94 -21.67 25.83
CA SER A 172 19.11 -21.06 24.50
C SER A 172 17.80 -21.05 23.72
N ASN A 173 17.65 -20.09 22.80
CA ASN A 173 16.39 -19.93 22.04
C ASN A 173 16.00 -21.23 21.31
N ASP A 174 16.97 -21.94 20.73
CA ASP A 174 16.78 -23.22 20.01
C ASP A 174 16.42 -24.42 20.91
N GLU A 175 16.51 -24.27 22.25
CA GLU A 175 15.95 -25.22 23.20
C GLU A 175 14.48 -24.95 23.56
N VAL A 176 13.93 -23.81 23.17
CA VAL A 176 12.55 -23.38 23.48
C VAL A 176 11.68 -23.30 22.23
N ILE A 177 12.16 -22.66 21.20
CA ILE A 177 11.42 -22.33 19.99
C ILE A 177 12.22 -22.73 18.75
N SER A 178 11.54 -23.22 17.72
CA SER A 178 12.12 -23.43 16.39
C SER A 178 11.25 -22.73 15.34
N VAL A 179 11.86 -21.93 14.46
CA VAL A 179 11.15 -21.28 13.38
C VAL A 179 11.74 -21.70 12.04
N THR A 180 10.87 -22.26 11.19
CA THR A 180 11.25 -22.71 9.84
C THR A 180 10.44 -22.01 8.77
N LEU A 181 11.13 -21.63 7.68
CA LEU A 181 10.54 -21.10 6.46
C LEU A 181 10.51 -22.16 5.35
N THR A 182 9.38 -22.30 4.66
CA THR A 182 9.22 -23.20 3.50
C THR A 182 8.64 -22.42 2.33
N SER A 183 9.14 -22.67 1.11
CA SER A 183 8.57 -22.10 -0.10
C SER A 183 7.33 -22.88 -0.52
N THR A 184 6.19 -22.20 -0.76
CA THR A 184 4.92 -22.82 -1.20
C THR A 184 4.60 -22.55 -2.66
N SER A 185 5.06 -21.41 -3.21
CA SER A 185 4.89 -21.03 -4.62
C SER A 185 6.01 -20.07 -5.03
N LYS A 186 5.99 -19.49 -6.24
CA LYS A 186 6.99 -18.51 -6.70
C LYS A 186 7.23 -17.41 -5.66
N TYR A 187 6.18 -16.84 -5.08
CA TYR A 187 6.24 -15.77 -4.07
C TYR A 187 5.71 -16.23 -2.69
N GLY A 188 5.23 -17.46 -2.56
CA GLY A 188 4.59 -17.98 -1.36
C GLY A 188 5.57 -18.53 -0.33
N PHE A 189 5.31 -18.23 0.93
CA PHE A 189 6.03 -18.72 2.10
C PHE A 189 5.07 -19.37 3.07
N LYS A 190 5.58 -20.39 3.77
CA LYS A 190 4.96 -20.97 4.94
C LYS A 190 5.94 -20.86 6.10
N VAL A 191 5.48 -20.36 7.21
CA VAL A 191 6.20 -20.32 8.48
C VAL A 191 5.64 -21.38 9.41
N ARG A 192 6.53 -22.11 10.08
CA ARG A 192 6.19 -22.99 11.17
C ARG A 192 6.97 -22.54 12.41
N ILE A 193 6.24 -22.25 13.48
CA ILE A 193 6.78 -21.95 14.81
C ILE A 193 6.48 -23.16 15.68
N GLU A 194 7.50 -23.85 16.16
CA GLU A 194 7.37 -25.05 17.00
C GLU A 194 7.94 -24.82 18.39
N ASN A 195 7.20 -25.23 19.39
CA ASN A 195 7.70 -25.28 20.76
C ASN A 195 8.52 -26.57 20.94
N VAL A 196 9.83 -26.43 21.03
CA VAL A 196 10.77 -27.55 21.20
C VAL A 196 11.18 -27.75 22.65
N SER A 197 10.64 -26.96 23.59
CA SER A 197 10.92 -27.10 25.01
C SER A 197 10.48 -28.48 25.55
N THR A 198 11.02 -28.83 26.69
CA THR A 198 10.67 -30.05 27.43
C THR A 198 10.18 -29.65 28.84
N SER A 199 9.66 -30.61 29.60
CA SER A 199 9.28 -30.38 30.99
C SER A 199 10.44 -29.97 31.92
N ASN A 200 11.66 -29.92 31.40
CA ASN A 200 12.87 -29.59 32.14
C ASN A 200 13.77 -28.58 31.43
N THR A 201 13.26 -27.83 30.45
CA THR A 201 14.06 -26.86 29.69
C THR A 201 14.40 -25.65 30.54
N LEU A 202 13.41 -25.02 31.18
CA LEU A 202 13.64 -23.89 32.10
C LEU A 202 13.97 -24.40 33.49
N GLN A 203 15.17 -24.09 33.98
CA GLN A 203 15.59 -24.40 35.32
C GLN A 203 15.13 -23.33 36.31
N THR A 204 14.39 -23.68 37.34
CA THR A 204 13.86 -22.76 38.34
C THR A 204 14.17 -23.22 39.76
N SER A 205 14.00 -22.32 40.74
CA SER A 205 14.12 -22.67 42.19
C SER A 205 13.13 -23.78 42.61
N GLU A 206 12.06 -24.01 41.82
CA GLU A 206 11.06 -25.06 42.07
C GLU A 206 11.28 -26.34 41.25
N GLY A 207 12.33 -26.40 40.44
CA GLY A 207 12.64 -27.49 39.50
C GLY A 207 12.44 -27.13 38.06
N GLY A 208 12.64 -28.09 37.15
CA GLY A 208 12.51 -27.85 35.70
C GLY A 208 11.07 -27.59 35.26
N LYS A 209 10.89 -26.70 34.32
CA LYS A 209 9.57 -26.35 33.70
C LYS A 209 9.64 -26.29 32.20
N PRO A 210 8.53 -26.57 31.48
CA PRO A 210 8.42 -26.24 30.06
C PRO A 210 8.22 -24.74 29.89
N VAL A 211 8.50 -24.23 28.69
CA VAL A 211 8.23 -22.85 28.30
C VAL A 211 7.15 -22.86 27.22
N PRO A 212 5.87 -22.64 27.53
CA PRO A 212 4.87 -22.45 26.50
C PRO A 212 5.14 -21.18 25.71
N LEU A 213 4.62 -21.12 24.46
CA LEU A 213 4.60 -19.94 23.61
C LEU A 213 3.15 -19.49 23.41
N SER A 214 2.90 -18.19 23.47
CA SER A 214 1.56 -17.64 23.29
C SER A 214 1.13 -17.60 21.82
N PRO A 215 -0.15 -17.36 21.52
CA PRO A 215 -0.55 -16.69 20.30
C PRO A 215 0.27 -15.42 20.07
N GLY A 216 0.42 -15.01 18.81
CA GLY A 216 1.21 -13.83 18.47
C GLY A 216 0.80 -13.23 17.13
N VAL A 217 1.58 -12.26 16.67
CA VAL A 217 1.39 -11.55 15.41
C VAL A 217 2.57 -11.78 14.47
N TRP A 218 2.29 -11.66 13.19
CA TRP A 218 3.32 -11.57 12.14
C TRP A 218 3.00 -10.45 11.17
N LEU A 219 4.02 -9.89 10.55
CA LEU A 219 3.87 -8.91 9.48
C LEU A 219 4.98 -9.07 8.43
N VAL A 220 4.62 -8.77 7.19
CA VAL A 220 5.52 -8.66 6.05
C VAL A 220 5.60 -7.19 5.64
N HIS A 221 6.81 -6.68 5.51
CA HIS A 221 7.06 -5.27 5.20
C HIS A 221 8.25 -5.10 4.25
N PRO A 222 8.34 -3.98 3.51
CA PRO A 222 9.54 -3.65 2.72
C PRO A 222 10.77 -3.48 3.62
N ALA A 223 11.96 -3.81 3.10
CA ALA A 223 13.23 -3.61 3.83
C ALA A 223 13.54 -2.13 4.17
N SER A 224 12.84 -1.18 3.54
CA SER A 224 12.92 0.25 3.87
C SER A 224 12.14 0.64 5.12
N GLN A 225 11.32 -0.26 5.66
CA GLN A 225 10.56 -0.08 6.90
C GLN A 225 11.21 -0.92 8.01
N ASN A 226 11.30 -0.35 9.19
CA ASN A 226 11.83 -1.01 10.38
C ASN A 226 11.07 -0.54 11.62
N ALA A 227 11.35 -1.14 12.77
CA ALA A 227 10.79 -0.76 14.06
C ALA A 227 9.23 -0.71 14.05
N LEU A 228 8.61 -1.67 13.33
CA LEU A 228 7.16 -1.70 13.20
C LEU A 228 6.44 -2.31 14.42
N LEU A 229 7.16 -3.10 15.22
CA LEU A 229 6.66 -3.68 16.47
C LEU A 229 7.17 -2.92 17.68
N PHE A 230 8.46 -2.60 17.71
CA PHE A 230 9.15 -1.89 18.81
C PHE A 230 10.45 -1.26 18.33
N THR A 231 11.05 -0.42 19.18
CA THR A 231 12.41 0.12 19.02
C THR A 231 13.23 -0.25 20.25
N VAL A 232 14.38 -0.92 20.06
CA VAL A 232 15.29 -1.26 21.14
C VAL A 232 15.86 0.02 21.78
N GLY A 233 15.78 0.08 23.11
CA GLY A 233 16.19 1.26 23.88
C GLY A 233 15.15 2.37 23.95
N ALA A 234 13.92 2.12 23.50
CA ALA A 234 12.76 3.01 23.65
C ALA A 234 11.60 2.26 24.34
N PRO A 235 10.67 2.97 24.98
CA PRO A 235 9.47 2.36 25.54
C PRO A 235 8.58 1.71 24.49
N ASP A 236 7.72 0.78 24.90
CA ASP A 236 6.63 0.25 24.08
C ASP A 236 5.80 1.38 23.47
N TYR A 237 5.27 1.13 22.28
CA TYR A 237 4.50 2.16 21.55
C TYR A 237 3.08 2.37 22.12
N GLY A 238 2.61 1.52 23.03
CA GLY A 238 1.24 1.52 23.50
C GLY A 238 0.25 1.06 22.43
N GLU A 239 0.69 0.21 21.50
CA GLU A 239 -0.12 -0.32 20.39
C GLU A 239 -0.52 -1.79 20.62
N GLY A 240 -0.29 -2.33 21.82
CA GLY A 240 -0.71 -3.69 22.24
C GLY A 240 0.39 -4.74 22.22
N LEU A 241 1.68 -4.37 22.11
CA LEU A 241 2.79 -5.32 22.29
C LEU A 241 2.88 -5.80 23.73
N GLU A 242 2.66 -4.91 24.72
CA GLU A 242 2.50 -5.23 26.15
C GLU A 242 1.50 -6.36 26.36
N ALA A 243 0.29 -6.27 25.76
CA ALA A 243 -0.74 -7.30 25.89
C ALA A 243 -0.30 -8.69 25.38
N ILE A 244 0.56 -8.74 24.34
CA ILE A 244 1.19 -10.00 23.93
C ILE A 244 2.22 -10.44 24.96
N ALA A 245 3.07 -9.53 25.40
CA ALA A 245 4.24 -9.82 26.25
C ALA A 245 3.85 -10.30 27.65
N GLU A 246 2.78 -9.75 28.24
CA GLU A 246 2.30 -10.08 29.58
C GLU A 246 1.22 -11.18 29.58
N ASP A 247 0.28 -11.11 28.65
CA ASP A 247 -0.95 -11.91 28.66
C ASP A 247 -1.06 -12.91 27.51
N GLY A 248 -0.18 -12.81 26.50
CA GLY A 248 -0.28 -13.59 25.26
C GLY A 248 -1.51 -13.25 24.42
N MET A 249 -1.98 -12.00 24.49
CA MET A 249 -3.19 -11.51 23.82
C MET A 249 -2.83 -10.65 22.58
N PRO A 250 -2.94 -11.18 21.35
CA PRO A 250 -2.49 -10.48 20.15
C PRO A 250 -3.51 -9.50 19.54
N ASP A 251 -4.78 -9.51 19.99
CA ASP A 251 -5.89 -8.86 19.27
C ASP A 251 -5.73 -7.35 19.11
N GLU A 252 -5.22 -6.65 20.13
CA GLU A 252 -5.02 -5.22 20.11
C GLU A 252 -3.92 -4.83 19.09
N LEU A 253 -2.75 -5.47 19.20
CA LEU A 253 -1.66 -5.22 18.27
C LEU A 253 -2.04 -5.62 16.84
N ALA A 254 -2.74 -6.73 16.67
CA ALA A 254 -3.22 -7.16 15.35
C ALA A 254 -4.17 -6.13 14.71
N GLY A 255 -5.07 -5.52 15.50
CA GLY A 255 -5.92 -4.43 15.04
C GLY A 255 -5.12 -3.22 14.55
N ASN A 256 -4.18 -2.75 15.36
CA ASN A 256 -3.31 -1.62 15.03
C ASN A 256 -2.38 -1.90 13.83
N LEU A 257 -1.88 -3.12 13.67
CA LEU A 257 -1.11 -3.54 12.50
C LEU A 257 -1.99 -3.63 11.25
N SER A 258 -3.23 -4.12 11.37
CA SER A 258 -4.20 -4.19 10.27
C SER A 258 -4.50 -2.80 9.68
N ASP A 259 -4.64 -1.78 10.51
CA ASP A 259 -4.85 -0.40 10.08
C ASP A 259 -3.65 0.18 9.30
N LYS A 260 -2.46 -0.36 9.52
CA LYS A 260 -1.20 0.01 8.84
C LYS A 260 -0.87 -0.91 7.66
N THR A 261 -1.72 -1.89 7.37
CA THR A 261 -1.48 -2.93 6.36
C THR A 261 -2.26 -2.68 5.09
N GLY A 262 -1.56 -2.70 3.94
CA GLY A 262 -2.18 -2.54 2.65
C GLY A 262 -1.19 -2.37 1.50
N LEU A 263 -1.73 -2.14 0.32
CA LEU A 263 -0.95 -1.93 -0.89
C LEU A 263 -0.90 -0.44 -1.22
N THR A 264 0.29 0.16 -1.11
CA THR A 264 0.56 1.49 -1.64
C THR A 264 0.63 1.42 -3.17
N VAL A 265 -0.24 2.17 -3.84
CA VAL A 265 -0.40 2.13 -5.30
C VAL A 265 0.00 3.45 -5.94
N PRO A 266 1.18 3.58 -6.52
CA PRO A 266 1.50 4.70 -7.40
C PRO A 266 0.70 4.62 -8.72
N LEU A 267 0.48 5.77 -9.37
CA LEU A 267 0.01 5.85 -10.75
C LEU A 267 1.15 6.34 -11.65
N SER A 268 1.26 5.80 -12.86
CA SER A 268 2.32 6.21 -13.78
C SER A 268 2.07 7.60 -14.37
N PRO A 269 3.06 8.22 -15.03
CA PRO A 269 2.79 9.18 -16.10
C PRO A 269 1.73 8.65 -17.06
N GLY A 270 0.95 9.56 -17.65
CA GLY A 270 -0.12 9.17 -18.55
C GLY A 270 -0.28 10.11 -19.74
N THR A 271 -1.24 9.79 -20.56
CA THR A 271 -1.58 10.58 -21.76
C THR A 271 -3.08 10.84 -21.82
N PHE A 272 -3.47 11.90 -22.51
CA PHE A 272 -4.86 12.23 -22.79
C PHE A 272 -5.09 12.56 -24.27
N ALA A 273 -6.31 12.36 -24.72
CA ALA A 273 -6.78 12.81 -26.03
C ALA A 273 -8.19 13.42 -25.94
N ILE A 274 -8.40 14.48 -26.69
CA ILE A 274 -9.70 15.07 -27.00
C ILE A 274 -10.05 14.68 -28.41
N TYR A 275 -11.19 14.03 -28.61
CA TYR A 275 -11.50 13.38 -29.87
C TYR A 275 -12.99 13.35 -30.18
N GLU A 276 -13.32 13.12 -31.45
CA GLU A 276 -14.67 12.82 -31.94
C GLU A 276 -14.75 11.38 -32.46
N GLY A 277 -15.89 10.73 -32.28
CA GLY A 277 -16.13 9.39 -32.83
C GLY A 277 -15.53 8.29 -31.96
N MET A 278 -14.66 7.46 -32.55
CA MET A 278 -14.06 6.27 -31.91
C MET A 278 -12.89 6.66 -31.00
N ASN A 279 -12.79 6.01 -29.83
CA ASN A 279 -11.69 6.24 -28.88
C ASN A 279 -10.34 5.88 -29.53
N PRO A 280 -9.38 6.81 -29.58
CA PRO A 280 -8.09 6.56 -30.24
C PRO A 280 -7.11 5.78 -29.34
N LEU A 281 -7.37 5.61 -28.03
CA LEU A 281 -6.47 4.89 -27.14
C LEU A 281 -6.65 3.38 -27.24
N PHE A 282 -7.90 2.90 -27.20
CA PHE A 282 -8.23 1.49 -27.27
C PHE A 282 -9.69 1.26 -27.67
N GLN A 283 -9.98 0.02 -28.06
CA GLN A 283 -11.33 -0.52 -28.22
C GLN A 283 -11.43 -1.79 -27.38
N GLU A 284 -12.49 -1.94 -26.59
CA GLU A 284 -12.73 -3.16 -25.81
C GLU A 284 -12.88 -4.36 -26.77
N GLY A 285 -12.15 -5.45 -26.48
CA GLY A 285 -12.14 -6.65 -27.32
C GLY A 285 -11.15 -6.62 -28.50
N GLU A 286 -10.38 -5.54 -28.66
CA GLU A 286 -9.32 -5.43 -29.67
C GLU A 286 -7.93 -5.36 -29.00
N SER A 287 -6.88 -5.69 -29.74
CA SER A 287 -5.50 -5.66 -29.25
C SER A 287 -4.94 -4.22 -29.17
N SER A 288 -4.18 -3.92 -28.13
CA SER A 288 -3.55 -2.61 -27.87
C SER A 288 -2.11 -2.48 -28.37
N SER A 289 -1.51 -3.53 -28.90
CA SER A 289 -0.06 -3.63 -29.14
C SER A 289 0.51 -2.66 -30.20
N ALA A 290 -0.31 -2.05 -31.05
CA ALA A 290 0.17 -1.27 -32.18
C ALA A 290 0.34 0.23 -31.93
N ASN A 291 -0.25 0.81 -30.88
CA ASN A 291 -0.34 2.26 -30.67
C ASN A 291 0.52 2.82 -29.54
N GLY A 292 1.11 1.93 -28.72
CA GLY A 292 1.94 2.30 -27.56
C GLY A 292 1.18 2.31 -26.24
N LEU A 293 -0.08 1.84 -26.19
CA LEU A 293 -0.81 1.64 -24.95
C LEU A 293 -0.14 0.57 -24.08
N GLU A 294 0.35 -0.52 -24.69
CA GLU A 294 1.17 -1.57 -24.05
C GLU A 294 2.30 -0.95 -23.22
N LYS A 295 3.15 -0.11 -23.83
CA LYS A 295 4.28 0.54 -23.14
C LYS A 295 3.84 1.48 -22.00
N LEU A 296 2.68 2.07 -22.10
CA LEU A 296 2.11 2.85 -20.99
C LEU A 296 1.61 1.91 -19.88
N ALA A 297 0.92 0.84 -20.24
CA ALA A 297 0.25 -0.06 -19.29
C ALA A 297 1.23 -0.96 -18.55
N GLU A 298 2.35 -1.35 -19.19
CA GLU A 298 3.41 -2.17 -18.59
C GLU A 298 4.50 -1.36 -17.88
N ASP A 299 4.93 -0.25 -18.49
CA ASP A 299 6.15 0.47 -18.08
C ASP A 299 5.91 1.93 -17.65
N GLY A 300 4.70 2.45 -17.83
CA GLY A 300 4.42 3.86 -17.63
C GLY A 300 5.07 4.79 -18.66
N ILE A 301 5.49 4.26 -19.83
CA ILE A 301 6.17 4.98 -20.90
C ILE A 301 5.14 5.53 -21.90
N ILE A 302 5.06 6.85 -22.01
CA ILE A 302 3.98 7.54 -22.74
C ILE A 302 4.36 8.01 -24.17
N ASP A 303 5.65 8.09 -24.50
CA ASP A 303 6.13 8.78 -25.70
C ASP A 303 5.58 8.19 -27.01
N MET A 304 5.48 6.87 -27.09
CA MET A 304 4.95 6.18 -28.27
C MET A 304 3.46 6.48 -28.46
N LEU A 305 2.67 6.40 -27.39
CA LEU A 305 1.23 6.66 -27.44
C LEU A 305 0.93 8.13 -27.74
N VAL A 306 1.65 9.10 -27.14
CA VAL A 306 1.53 10.53 -27.47
C VAL A 306 1.88 10.78 -28.94
N SER A 307 2.91 10.12 -29.46
CA SER A 307 3.29 10.21 -30.88
C SER A 307 2.20 9.64 -31.79
N PHE A 308 1.66 8.48 -31.48
CA PHE A 308 0.54 7.86 -32.21
C PHE A 308 -0.67 8.80 -32.27
N LEU A 309 -1.12 9.33 -31.12
CA LEU A 309 -2.25 10.27 -31.05
C LEU A 309 -2.04 11.52 -31.91
N SER A 310 -0.78 11.88 -32.20
CA SER A 310 -0.49 13.03 -33.07
C SER A 310 -0.77 12.77 -34.54
N SER A 311 -0.92 11.53 -34.95
CA SER A 311 -1.27 11.14 -36.33
C SER A 311 -2.76 10.87 -36.54
N GLU A 312 -3.53 10.78 -35.43
CA GLU A 312 -4.96 10.46 -35.51
C GLU A 312 -5.80 11.69 -35.94
N SER A 313 -6.55 11.53 -37.02
CA SER A 313 -7.30 12.62 -37.62
C SER A 313 -8.54 13.07 -36.84
N ASN A 314 -9.04 12.21 -35.97
CA ASN A 314 -10.19 12.47 -35.10
C ASN A 314 -9.79 13.06 -33.71
N VAL A 315 -8.50 13.33 -33.50
CA VAL A 315 -7.95 13.89 -32.25
C VAL A 315 -7.73 15.39 -32.43
N SER A 316 -8.49 16.21 -31.69
CA SER A 316 -8.41 17.67 -31.70
C SER A 316 -7.36 18.24 -30.76
N ALA A 317 -7.13 17.59 -29.60
CA ALA A 317 -6.07 17.93 -28.65
C ALA A 317 -5.53 16.66 -27.95
N ARG A 318 -4.27 16.69 -27.56
CA ARG A 318 -3.57 15.57 -26.92
C ARG A 318 -2.37 16.04 -26.14
N GLY A 319 -1.88 15.20 -25.24
CA GLY A 319 -0.64 15.47 -24.51
C GLY A 319 -0.33 14.39 -23.48
N GLY A 320 0.86 14.47 -22.91
CA GLY A 320 1.26 13.69 -21.74
C GLY A 320 1.10 14.50 -20.47
N PHE A 321 0.83 13.81 -19.37
CA PHE A 321 0.94 14.34 -18.01
C PHE A 321 1.91 13.42 -17.23
N ALA A 322 2.99 14.00 -16.77
CA ALA A 322 4.09 13.20 -16.19
C ALA A 322 4.74 13.86 -14.98
N LYS A 323 4.34 15.07 -14.64
CA LYS A 323 4.94 15.81 -13.54
C LYS A 323 3.90 16.11 -12.47
N PRO A 324 4.02 15.53 -11.27
CA PRO A 324 3.16 15.89 -10.15
C PRO A 324 3.21 17.38 -9.83
N VAL A 325 2.09 17.94 -9.42
CA VAL A 325 1.99 19.35 -9.03
C VAL A 325 2.96 19.65 -7.89
N GLY A 326 3.82 20.65 -8.08
CA GLY A 326 4.85 21.01 -7.10
C GLY A 326 6.15 20.23 -7.20
N ALA A 327 6.20 19.13 -7.96
CA ALA A 327 7.42 18.34 -8.15
C ALA A 327 8.46 19.07 -9.01
N GLY A 328 9.75 18.79 -8.80
CA GLY A 328 10.84 19.34 -9.60
C GLY A 328 10.97 18.71 -10.99
N GLN A 329 10.63 17.42 -11.13
CA GLN A 329 10.82 16.60 -12.33
C GLN A 329 9.61 15.69 -12.57
N ALA A 330 9.56 15.04 -13.74
CA ALA A 330 8.60 14.00 -14.04
C ALA A 330 8.80 12.79 -13.13
N GLY A 331 7.73 12.09 -12.83
CA GLY A 331 7.73 10.90 -11.99
C GLY A 331 6.32 10.37 -11.76
N PRO A 332 6.19 9.22 -11.09
CA PRO A 332 4.89 8.65 -10.75
C PRO A 332 4.12 9.54 -9.77
N LEU A 333 2.82 9.38 -9.75
CA LEU A 333 1.90 10.03 -8.81
C LEU A 333 1.78 9.16 -7.56
N LEU A 334 2.36 9.61 -6.46
CA LEU A 334 2.26 8.93 -5.18
C LEU A 334 0.93 9.29 -4.48
N PRO A 335 0.50 8.51 -3.46
CA PRO A 335 -0.67 8.85 -2.67
C PRO A 335 -0.66 10.30 -2.17
N GLY A 336 -1.76 11.02 -2.42
CA GLY A 336 -1.91 12.45 -2.10
C GLY A 336 -1.41 13.43 -3.17
N ASP A 337 -0.68 12.98 -4.17
CA ASP A 337 -0.20 13.81 -5.26
C ASP A 337 -1.25 13.99 -6.37
N GLN A 338 -1.01 14.98 -7.26
CA GLN A 338 -1.90 15.31 -8.37
C GLN A 338 -1.14 15.56 -9.67
N TYR A 339 -1.67 15.06 -10.80
CA TYR A 339 -1.37 15.58 -12.14
C TYR A 339 -2.42 16.59 -12.56
N LYS A 340 -2.00 17.55 -13.40
CA LYS A 340 -2.91 18.50 -14.04
C LYS A 340 -2.56 18.69 -15.51
N PHE A 341 -3.58 18.85 -16.36
CA PHE A 341 -3.42 19.23 -17.75
C PHE A 341 -4.62 20.07 -18.22
N THR A 342 -4.40 20.85 -19.28
CA THR A 342 -5.39 21.77 -19.83
C THR A 342 -5.57 21.52 -21.32
N PHE A 343 -6.75 21.78 -21.82
CA PHE A 343 -7.07 21.70 -23.25
C PHE A 343 -8.27 22.58 -23.59
N THR A 344 -8.46 22.79 -24.89
CA THR A 344 -9.68 23.39 -25.47
C THR A 344 -10.47 22.28 -26.15
N ALA A 345 -11.80 22.30 -26.02
CA ALA A 345 -12.69 21.34 -26.65
C ALA A 345 -13.94 22.02 -27.19
N ARG A 346 -14.57 21.39 -28.19
CA ARG A 346 -15.82 21.81 -28.82
C ARG A 346 -16.97 20.88 -28.46
N GLN A 347 -18.16 21.37 -28.63
CA GLN A 347 -19.37 20.54 -28.50
C GLN A 347 -19.27 19.32 -29.44
N GLY A 348 -19.44 18.12 -28.90
CA GLY A 348 -19.25 16.85 -29.60
C GLY A 348 -17.96 16.14 -29.24
N ASP A 349 -16.94 16.87 -28.76
CA ASP A 349 -15.68 16.29 -28.29
C ASP A 349 -15.86 15.49 -27.02
N LYS A 350 -15.03 14.43 -26.87
CA LYS A 350 -14.92 13.56 -25.71
C LYS A 350 -13.49 13.58 -25.18
N LEU A 351 -13.35 13.33 -23.88
CA LEU A 351 -12.05 13.10 -23.22
C LEU A 351 -11.82 11.61 -23.05
N THR A 352 -10.63 11.15 -23.39
CA THR A 352 -10.04 9.91 -22.90
C THR A 352 -8.65 10.17 -22.34
N PHE A 353 -8.20 9.32 -21.43
CA PHE A 353 -6.83 9.31 -20.89
C PHE A 353 -6.46 7.90 -20.46
N ALA A 354 -5.16 7.65 -20.28
CA ALA A 354 -4.66 6.43 -19.70
C ALA A 354 -3.51 6.74 -18.74
N THR A 355 -3.49 6.04 -17.59
CA THR A 355 -2.41 6.02 -16.60
C THR A 355 -2.36 4.63 -15.98
N MET A 356 -1.16 4.07 -15.83
CA MET A 356 -0.97 2.71 -15.31
C MET A 356 -1.26 2.61 -13.82
N TYR A 357 -1.85 1.48 -13.40
CA TYR A 357 -1.86 0.99 -12.02
C TYR A 357 -0.51 0.30 -11.74
N VAL A 358 0.45 1.01 -11.14
CA VAL A 358 1.88 0.58 -11.11
C VAL A 358 2.15 -0.73 -10.36
N GLN A 359 1.23 -1.20 -9.53
CA GLN A 359 1.32 -2.50 -8.85
C GLN A 359 0.69 -3.65 -9.65
N SER A 360 0.70 -3.55 -10.97
CA SER A 360 0.21 -4.58 -11.90
C SER A 360 1.20 -4.80 -13.04
N ASN A 361 0.93 -5.77 -13.88
CA ASN A 361 1.72 -6.04 -15.08
C ASN A 361 1.35 -5.05 -16.19
N ASP A 362 0.05 -4.98 -16.56
CA ASP A 362 -0.41 -4.19 -17.70
C ASP A 362 -1.78 -3.51 -17.47
N LEU A 363 -2.14 -3.23 -16.20
CA LEU A 363 -3.41 -2.60 -15.89
C LEU A 363 -3.31 -1.07 -15.94
N PHE A 364 -4.36 -0.43 -16.47
CA PHE A 364 -4.43 1.02 -16.58
C PHE A 364 -5.81 1.57 -16.25
N TYR A 365 -5.84 2.77 -15.68
CA TYR A 365 -7.06 3.54 -15.52
C TYR A 365 -7.34 4.37 -16.77
N SER A 366 -8.57 4.29 -17.26
CA SER A 366 -9.12 5.07 -18.35
C SER A 366 -10.63 5.26 -18.17
N PRO A 367 -11.25 6.28 -18.77
CA PRO A 367 -12.69 6.32 -18.89
C PRO A 367 -13.25 5.05 -19.56
N VAL A 368 -14.57 4.88 -19.46
CA VAL A 368 -15.28 3.90 -20.29
C VAL A 368 -14.91 4.09 -21.76
N GLU A 369 -14.99 3.03 -22.57
CA GLU A 369 -14.58 3.02 -23.98
C GLU A 369 -15.12 4.23 -24.77
N ASP A 370 -16.37 4.59 -24.56
CA ASP A 370 -17.00 5.75 -25.21
C ASP A 370 -16.39 7.10 -24.84
N GLY A 371 -15.52 7.17 -23.83
CA GLY A 371 -14.95 8.40 -23.29
C GLY A 371 -15.94 9.26 -22.52
N VAL A 372 -15.46 10.39 -21.99
CA VAL A 372 -16.27 11.36 -21.24
C VAL A 372 -16.73 12.47 -22.17
N PRO A 373 -18.04 12.63 -22.44
CA PRO A 373 -18.54 13.78 -23.21
C PRO A 373 -18.22 15.09 -22.47
N LEU A 374 -17.66 16.09 -23.20
CA LEU A 374 -17.22 17.34 -22.59
C LEU A 374 -18.32 18.41 -22.53
N PHE A 375 -19.45 18.15 -23.16
CA PHE A 375 -20.63 19.02 -23.13
C PHE A 375 -21.92 18.24 -22.87
N SER A 376 -22.80 18.83 -22.07
CA SER A 376 -24.21 18.40 -21.92
C SER A 376 -25.09 19.35 -22.69
N GLY A 377 -25.49 18.95 -23.91
CA GLY A 377 -26.07 19.88 -24.87
C GLY A 377 -25.03 20.91 -25.29
N SER A 378 -25.28 22.21 -25.08
CA SER A 378 -24.32 23.30 -25.36
C SER A 378 -23.50 23.73 -24.13
N GLU A 379 -23.77 23.17 -22.96
CA GLU A 379 -23.13 23.58 -21.71
C GLU A 379 -21.89 22.72 -21.42
N PRO A 380 -20.73 23.33 -21.13
CA PRO A 380 -19.53 22.60 -20.71
C PRO A 380 -19.76 21.85 -19.40
N ILE A 381 -19.25 20.61 -19.31
CA ILE A 381 -19.32 19.85 -18.05
C ILE A 381 -18.28 20.34 -17.03
N SER A 382 -18.56 20.17 -15.75
CA SER A 382 -17.62 20.37 -14.65
C SER A 382 -18.01 19.48 -13.48
N GLY A 383 -17.02 19.04 -12.68
CA GLY A 383 -17.23 18.25 -11.47
C GLY A 383 -16.37 17.00 -11.44
N ASP A 384 -16.75 16.10 -10.54
CA ASP A 384 -16.14 14.79 -10.39
C ASP A 384 -16.65 13.85 -11.48
N ILE A 385 -15.73 13.20 -12.19
CA ILE A 385 -16.02 12.23 -13.27
C ILE A 385 -15.43 10.87 -12.98
N THR A 386 -15.04 10.61 -11.73
CA THR A 386 -14.40 9.36 -11.30
C THR A 386 -15.26 8.13 -11.55
N ASP A 387 -16.58 8.27 -11.45
CA ASP A 387 -17.56 7.19 -11.71
C ASP A 387 -17.57 6.73 -13.17
N GLN A 388 -17.00 7.50 -14.11
CA GLN A 388 -16.85 7.13 -15.51
C GLN A 388 -15.49 6.43 -15.80
N VAL A 389 -14.61 6.32 -14.82
CA VAL A 389 -13.29 5.68 -14.95
C VAL A 389 -13.34 4.22 -14.53
N ARG A 390 -12.60 3.38 -15.21
CA ARG A 390 -12.50 1.94 -14.97
C ARG A 390 -11.03 1.52 -14.94
N LEU A 391 -10.77 0.42 -14.28
CA LEU A 391 -9.51 -0.31 -14.39
C LEU A 391 -9.63 -1.30 -15.54
N TRP A 392 -8.75 -1.14 -16.52
CA TRP A 392 -8.66 -1.92 -17.74
C TRP A 392 -7.40 -2.79 -17.69
N ASP A 393 -7.46 -3.91 -18.35
CA ASP A 393 -6.37 -4.85 -18.61
C ASP A 393 -6.00 -4.68 -20.09
N ALA A 394 -4.74 -4.40 -20.39
CA ALA A 394 -4.28 -4.18 -21.77
C ALA A 394 -4.17 -5.49 -22.55
N GLY A 395 -4.14 -6.64 -21.87
CA GLY A 395 -4.04 -7.96 -22.47
C GLY A 395 -2.67 -8.23 -23.08
N THR A 396 -1.62 -7.66 -22.51
CA THR A 396 -0.26 -7.82 -23.03
C THR A 396 0.60 -8.72 -22.17
N GLU A 397 0.45 -8.67 -20.85
CA GLU A 397 1.13 -9.57 -19.92
C GLU A 397 0.15 -10.34 -19.01
N GLU A 398 0.50 -11.58 -18.63
CA GLU A 398 -0.26 -12.33 -17.63
C GLU A 398 -0.25 -11.62 -16.29
N ASN A 399 -1.44 -11.43 -15.68
CA ASN A 399 -1.58 -10.78 -14.40
C ASN A 399 -0.93 -11.58 -13.27
N GLU A 400 -0.05 -10.97 -12.50
CA GLU A 400 0.50 -11.45 -11.24
C GLU A 400 -0.20 -10.78 -10.05
N GLU A 401 -0.05 -11.34 -8.83
CA GLU A 401 -0.61 -10.75 -7.61
C GLU A 401 -0.13 -9.30 -7.44
N PRO A 402 -1.04 -8.32 -7.27
CA PRO A 402 -0.70 -6.91 -7.13
C PRO A 402 0.28 -6.66 -5.98
N GLY A 403 1.35 -5.93 -6.26
CA GLY A 403 2.38 -5.62 -5.27
C GLY A 403 3.33 -6.76 -4.93
N VAL A 404 3.18 -7.94 -5.54
CA VAL A 404 3.99 -9.13 -5.29
C VAL A 404 4.72 -9.58 -6.55
N GLY A 405 4.07 -9.53 -7.70
CA GLY A 405 4.58 -10.02 -8.98
C GLY A 405 5.93 -9.38 -9.39
N GLY A 406 6.87 -10.20 -9.84
CA GLY A 406 8.23 -9.76 -10.19
C GLY A 406 8.33 -9.07 -11.55
N ASN A 407 7.31 -9.19 -12.39
CA ASN A 407 7.27 -8.52 -13.70
C ASN A 407 6.52 -7.17 -13.65
N GLN A 408 6.14 -6.71 -12.46
CA GLN A 408 5.53 -5.38 -12.27
C GLN A 408 6.62 -4.30 -12.20
N PRO A 409 6.41 -3.07 -12.69
CA PRO A 409 7.45 -2.03 -12.88
C PRO A 409 8.36 -1.75 -11.70
N LEU A 410 7.86 -1.86 -10.47
CA LEU A 410 8.68 -1.61 -9.28
C LEU A 410 9.67 -2.76 -8.98
N ARG A 411 9.55 -3.90 -9.66
CA ARG A 411 10.31 -5.13 -9.38
C ARG A 411 10.91 -5.78 -10.62
N GLN A 412 10.38 -5.47 -11.81
CA GLN A 412 10.96 -6.01 -13.05
C GLN A 412 12.40 -5.55 -13.28
N THR A 413 13.21 -6.40 -13.89
CA THR A 413 14.61 -6.09 -14.16
C THR A 413 14.80 -5.19 -15.38
N GLU A 414 13.92 -5.32 -16.36
CA GLU A 414 13.86 -4.54 -17.59
C GLU A 414 12.40 -4.41 -18.05
N PRO A 415 12.06 -3.41 -18.87
CA PRO A 415 10.73 -3.31 -19.48
C PRO A 415 10.35 -4.54 -20.29
N ASP A 416 9.06 -4.89 -20.34
CA ASP A 416 8.53 -5.94 -21.20
C ASP A 416 9.12 -7.34 -20.87
N THR A 417 9.03 -7.73 -19.59
CA THR A 417 9.63 -8.98 -19.08
C THR A 417 8.65 -10.05 -18.67
N GLY A 418 7.35 -9.74 -18.60
CA GLY A 418 6.30 -10.68 -18.20
C GLY A 418 6.00 -11.73 -19.29
N PRO A 419 5.35 -12.84 -18.92
CA PRO A 419 4.75 -13.74 -19.89
C PRO A 419 3.62 -13.05 -20.65
N GLU A 420 3.52 -13.28 -21.97
CA GLU A 420 2.41 -12.79 -22.79
C GLU A 420 1.06 -13.32 -22.28
N ASP A 421 0.04 -12.46 -22.17
CA ASP A 421 -1.31 -12.90 -21.84
C ASP A 421 -1.92 -13.71 -23.01
N PRO A 422 -2.47 -14.90 -22.76
CA PRO A 422 -3.17 -15.67 -23.78
C PRO A 422 -4.37 -14.94 -24.41
N ASN A 423 -4.97 -13.97 -23.70
CA ASN A 423 -6.04 -13.11 -24.21
C ASN A 423 -5.50 -11.71 -24.48
N THR A 424 -5.00 -11.47 -25.68
CA THR A 424 -4.33 -10.24 -26.09
C THR A 424 -5.25 -9.02 -26.30
N ASN A 425 -6.51 -9.09 -25.87
CA ASN A 425 -7.49 -8.03 -26.09
C ASN A 425 -7.67 -7.16 -24.85
N VAL A 426 -7.81 -5.85 -25.06
CA VAL A 426 -8.18 -4.91 -23.97
C VAL A 426 -9.54 -5.28 -23.41
N ARG A 427 -9.66 -5.33 -22.10
CA ARG A 427 -10.87 -5.74 -21.39
C ARG A 427 -10.98 -5.09 -20.01
N LEU A 428 -12.17 -5.08 -19.45
CA LEU A 428 -12.32 -4.80 -18.01
C LEU A 428 -11.62 -5.89 -17.21
N VAL A 429 -10.94 -5.50 -16.13
CA VAL A 429 -10.28 -6.44 -15.22
C VAL A 429 -11.31 -7.41 -14.63
N ASN A 430 -11.06 -8.71 -14.78
CA ASN A 430 -11.90 -9.78 -14.26
C ASN A 430 -11.06 -11.03 -14.00
N ASP A 431 -10.19 -10.96 -13.02
CA ASP A 431 -9.34 -12.06 -12.56
C ASP A 431 -9.58 -12.36 -11.07
N GLN A 432 -8.68 -13.11 -10.45
CA GLN A 432 -8.78 -13.57 -9.06
C GLN A 432 -8.25 -12.59 -8.03
N TYR A 433 -7.63 -11.47 -8.47
CA TYR A 433 -6.95 -10.54 -7.57
C TYR A 433 -7.86 -9.39 -7.15
N ASN A 434 -7.49 -8.75 -6.04
CA ASN A 434 -8.20 -7.59 -5.52
C ASN A 434 -7.37 -6.31 -5.73
N TYR A 435 -7.88 -5.43 -6.57
CA TYR A 435 -7.25 -4.13 -6.88
C TYR A 435 -7.86 -2.95 -6.10
N GLY A 436 -8.90 -3.22 -5.29
CA GLY A 436 -9.70 -2.19 -4.63
C GLY A 436 -10.68 -1.49 -5.60
N ASN A 437 -11.50 -0.58 -5.06
CA ASN A 437 -12.37 0.20 -5.92
C ASN A 437 -11.60 1.32 -6.63
N THR A 438 -12.00 1.68 -7.84
CA THR A 438 -11.41 2.81 -8.59
C THR A 438 -11.41 4.10 -7.78
N SER A 439 -12.54 4.42 -7.12
CA SER A 439 -12.70 5.63 -6.29
C SER A 439 -11.77 5.69 -5.06
N ASP A 440 -11.25 4.56 -4.60
CA ASP A 440 -10.33 4.49 -3.47
C ASP A 440 -8.86 4.63 -3.91
N ARG A 441 -8.62 4.73 -5.21
CA ARG A 441 -7.28 4.80 -5.82
C ARG A 441 -7.05 6.09 -6.59
N ILE A 442 -8.03 6.49 -7.40
CA ILE A 442 -7.90 7.64 -8.31
C ILE A 442 -9.16 8.50 -8.24
N LYS A 443 -8.97 9.82 -8.26
CA LYS A 443 -10.05 10.78 -8.38
C LYS A 443 -9.80 11.71 -9.55
N ILE A 444 -10.82 11.89 -10.39
CA ILE A 444 -10.73 12.74 -11.58
C ILE A 444 -11.73 13.88 -11.48
N THR A 445 -11.20 15.09 -11.53
CA THR A 445 -12.04 16.30 -11.52
C THR A 445 -11.78 17.08 -12.81
N ILE A 446 -12.85 17.48 -13.48
CA ILE A 446 -12.81 18.37 -14.64
C ILE A 446 -13.46 19.71 -14.30
N GLN A 447 -12.88 20.80 -14.74
CA GLN A 447 -13.46 22.12 -14.57
C GLN A 447 -13.26 22.99 -15.81
N GLN A 448 -14.28 23.77 -16.13
CA GLN A 448 -14.15 24.83 -17.11
C GLN A 448 -13.27 25.94 -16.54
N VAL A 449 -12.29 26.42 -17.32
CA VAL A 449 -11.46 27.56 -16.97
C VAL A 449 -11.75 28.74 -17.90
N MET A 450 -11.87 29.92 -17.34
CA MET A 450 -12.02 31.17 -18.13
C MET A 450 -10.64 31.68 -18.54
N ASN A 451 -10.51 32.12 -19.74
CA ASN A 451 -9.30 32.81 -20.25
C ASN A 451 -9.11 34.15 -19.58
#